data_5d4fba3eee3d6f75b208df81631d69eb
#
_entry.id   5d4fba3eee3d6f75b208df81631d69eb
#
_cell.length_a   1.000
_cell.length_b   1.000
_cell.length_c   1.000
_cell.angle_alpha   90.00
_cell.angle_beta   90.00
_cell.angle_gamma   90.00
#
_symmetry.space_group_name_H-M   'P 1'
#
loop_
_entity.id
_entity.type
_entity.pdbx_description
1 polymer ?
#
loop_
_entity_poly.entity_id
_entity_poly.type
_entity_poly.pdbx_seq_one_letter_code
_entity_poly.pdbx_strand_id
1 'polypeptide(L)'
;MAACVAISSCARTYDVAVVGGGTGGTAAAIEAARNGARVIVIEESPWLGGMLTSAGVSAVDGNFRLRGGIFAEFTDSLAARYGSVDTLFSGWVSKIMFNPRVGAEIFGNIAAEAGVEVKFNTTVTSFEKGWKLKLSDGSRVKARILIDGTELGDVAREAGVPALEDSRALQDMTYAATVKFHDHPVPMEKPEDYDPGHYRNCCDTWSADMMLSYGRLPDGYMMLNWPQGGNDIYLEYLDMPREQVYRQAKNRTLGYIYYIQNELGFKNLGIADDVFPSADGLPFYPYYREARRIAGKDTMTVDAAKNPYGHDLYTRAVAVGDYPVDHHHNQHPNKEELSHLWYGKIPSFSVPLGVTIPANGPEDFLVADKAVSVSWEMNGGVRLQPVILGLGQAAGALAAIAVKSGRHPSEVPVREVQSLLLDHGCYLLPFLDLKPGDPGFRELQEKGIKGEVKGTGRSVGWANETWVNVPKDE
;
A
#
# COMPACT_ATOMS: atom_id res chain seq x y z
N MET A 1 13.93 29.57 -45.02
CA MET A 1 13.80 28.17 -44.65
C MET A 1 14.44 27.98 -43.28
N ALA A 2 13.63 27.87 -42.23
CA ALA A 2 14.14 27.58 -40.89
C ALA A 2 14.23 26.05 -40.76
N ALA A 3 15.43 25.52 -40.62
CA ALA A 3 15.64 24.11 -40.37
C ALA A 3 15.22 23.81 -38.94
N CYS A 4 14.07 23.13 -38.77
CA CYS A 4 13.75 22.45 -37.51
C CYS A 4 14.77 21.35 -37.26
N VAL A 5 15.73 21.60 -36.38
CA VAL A 5 16.60 20.57 -35.82
C VAL A 5 15.70 19.77 -34.87
N ALA A 6 15.24 18.63 -35.34
CA ALA A 6 14.61 17.63 -34.49
C ALA A 6 15.71 17.09 -33.55
N ILE A 7 15.76 17.60 -32.33
CA ILE A 7 16.56 16.99 -31.27
C ILE A 7 15.90 15.64 -30.97
N SER A 8 16.44 14.59 -31.59
CA SER A 8 16.10 13.21 -31.24
C SER A 8 16.53 13.00 -29.78
N SER A 9 15.62 13.17 -28.84
CA SER A 9 15.84 12.81 -27.45
C SER A 9 16.13 11.31 -27.38
N CYS A 10 17.41 10.96 -27.27
CA CYS A 10 17.81 9.57 -27.06
C CYS A 10 17.16 9.09 -25.76
N ALA A 11 16.41 7.98 -25.83
CA ALA A 11 15.74 7.43 -24.65
C ALA A 11 16.79 7.05 -23.59
N ARG A 12 16.65 7.56 -22.38
CA ARG A 12 17.49 7.13 -21.25
C ARG A 12 17.20 5.66 -20.96
N THR A 13 18.23 4.87 -20.73
CA THR A 13 18.11 3.43 -20.49
C THR A 13 18.31 3.13 -19.01
N TYR A 14 17.43 2.33 -18.45
CA TYR A 14 17.44 1.84 -17.06
C TYR A 14 17.38 0.30 -17.05
N ASP A 15 17.78 -0.28 -15.94
CA ASP A 15 17.59 -1.72 -15.70
C ASP A 15 16.14 -2.00 -15.32
N VAL A 16 15.59 -1.15 -14.45
CA VAL A 16 14.22 -1.27 -13.93
C VAL A 16 13.50 0.08 -14.06
N ALA A 17 12.30 0.08 -14.62
CA ALA A 17 11.37 1.17 -14.52
C ALA A 17 10.19 0.74 -13.62
N VAL A 18 9.86 1.56 -12.64
CA VAL A 18 8.66 1.41 -11.81
C VAL A 18 7.67 2.49 -12.21
N VAL A 19 6.49 2.10 -12.63
CA VAL A 19 5.40 3.03 -12.93
C VAL A 19 4.42 3.03 -11.77
N GLY A 20 4.29 4.19 -11.12
CA GLY A 20 3.61 4.37 -9.85
C GLY A 20 4.56 4.22 -8.66
N GLY A 21 4.81 5.33 -7.96
CA GLY A 21 5.48 5.37 -6.67
C GLY A 21 4.52 5.08 -5.51
N GLY A 22 3.59 4.14 -5.74
CA GLY A 22 2.71 3.59 -4.71
C GLY A 22 3.50 2.98 -3.56
N THR A 23 2.84 2.45 -2.55
CA THR A 23 3.50 1.85 -1.38
C THR A 23 4.45 0.72 -1.80
N GLY A 24 3.97 -0.20 -2.62
CA GLY A 24 4.77 -1.31 -3.15
C GLY A 24 5.78 -0.86 -4.21
N GLY A 25 5.38 0.06 -5.11
CA GLY A 25 6.27 0.60 -6.14
C GLY A 25 7.48 1.31 -5.56
N THR A 26 7.29 2.11 -4.50
CA THR A 26 8.37 2.77 -3.75
C THR A 26 9.34 1.74 -3.15
N ALA A 27 8.81 0.71 -2.47
CA ALA A 27 9.65 -0.33 -1.89
C ALA A 27 10.42 -1.13 -2.96
N ALA A 28 9.77 -1.43 -4.10
CA ALA A 28 10.41 -2.12 -5.22
C ALA A 28 11.56 -1.32 -5.83
N ALA A 29 11.37 -0.02 -6.01
CA ALA A 29 12.41 0.86 -6.54
C ALA A 29 13.62 0.94 -5.61
N ILE A 30 13.39 1.15 -4.31
CA ILE A 30 14.44 1.22 -3.27
C ILE A 30 15.25 -0.08 -3.26
N GLU A 31 14.56 -1.21 -3.18
CA GLU A 31 15.21 -2.51 -3.08
C GLU A 31 16.00 -2.84 -4.33
N ALA A 32 15.44 -2.63 -5.52
CA ALA A 32 16.16 -2.87 -6.77
C ALA A 32 17.43 -2.00 -6.89
N ALA A 33 17.34 -0.72 -6.52
CA ALA A 33 18.48 0.20 -6.56
C ALA A 33 19.58 -0.18 -5.57
N ARG A 34 19.23 -0.56 -4.33
CA ARG A 34 20.17 -1.04 -3.30
C ARG A 34 20.95 -2.27 -3.75
N ASN A 35 20.34 -3.08 -4.63
CA ASN A 35 20.99 -4.26 -5.20
C ASN A 35 21.68 -4.00 -6.55
N GLY A 36 21.94 -2.73 -6.87
CA GLY A 36 22.81 -2.30 -7.95
C GLY A 36 22.12 -2.11 -9.30
N ALA A 37 20.79 -2.22 -9.39
CA ALA A 37 20.06 -1.88 -10.60
C ALA A 37 19.98 -0.36 -10.78
N ARG A 38 20.08 0.12 -12.02
CA ARG A 38 19.74 1.49 -12.36
C ARG A 38 18.23 1.65 -12.47
N VAL A 39 17.61 2.36 -11.53
CA VAL A 39 16.16 2.43 -11.36
C VAL A 39 15.62 3.83 -11.65
N ILE A 40 14.46 3.88 -12.31
CA ILE A 40 13.63 5.08 -12.42
C ILE A 40 12.22 4.77 -11.92
N VAL A 41 11.65 5.69 -11.15
CA VAL A 41 10.22 5.74 -10.81
C VAL A 41 9.55 6.83 -11.63
N ILE A 42 8.40 6.51 -12.22
CA ILE A 42 7.50 7.49 -12.86
C ILE A 42 6.27 7.59 -11.97
N GLU A 43 6.08 8.75 -11.31
CA GLU A 43 5.04 8.98 -10.33
C GLU A 43 4.16 10.19 -10.70
N GLU A 44 2.84 9.99 -10.67
CA GLU A 44 1.86 11.02 -11.05
C GLU A 44 1.72 12.14 -10.03
N SER A 45 2.00 11.86 -8.76
CA SER A 45 1.96 12.80 -7.64
C SER A 45 3.37 13.39 -7.34
N PRO A 46 3.47 14.41 -6.48
CA PRO A 46 4.78 14.92 -6.04
C PRO A 46 5.42 14.08 -4.92
N TRP A 47 4.82 12.96 -4.49
CA TRP A 47 5.26 12.14 -3.36
C TRP A 47 5.43 10.66 -3.69
N LEU A 48 6.33 9.97 -2.98
CA LEU A 48 6.42 8.52 -2.93
C LEU A 48 5.65 7.97 -1.73
N GLY A 49 5.27 6.69 -1.77
CA GLY A 49 4.66 5.97 -0.66
C GLY A 49 3.16 5.67 -0.81
N GLY A 50 2.53 6.15 -1.87
CA GLY A 50 1.17 5.78 -2.27
C GLY A 50 0.11 5.99 -1.19
N MET A 51 -0.56 4.91 -0.79
CA MET A 51 -1.63 4.97 0.22
C MET A 51 -1.17 5.57 1.55
N LEU A 52 0.08 5.35 1.98
CA LEU A 52 0.64 5.90 3.22
C LEU A 52 0.85 7.42 3.18
N THR A 53 0.99 8.00 2.00
CA THR A 53 1.38 9.40 1.81
C THR A 53 0.44 10.13 0.88
N SER A 54 0.53 9.87 -0.43
CA SER A 54 -0.19 10.56 -1.50
C SER A 54 -1.71 10.45 -1.40
N ALA A 55 -2.25 9.32 -0.90
CA ALA A 55 -3.67 9.11 -0.64
C ALA A 55 -4.09 9.47 0.80
N GLY A 56 -3.16 9.88 1.66
CA GLY A 56 -3.45 10.42 2.99
C GLY A 56 -3.84 9.42 4.08
N VAL A 57 -3.65 8.10 3.89
CA VAL A 57 -3.87 7.09 4.93
C VAL A 57 -2.63 6.98 5.79
N SER A 58 -2.50 7.88 6.73
CA SER A 58 -1.33 8.06 7.60
C SER A 58 -1.44 7.25 8.89
N ALA A 59 -1.92 6.02 8.75
CA ALA A 59 -2.03 5.00 9.79
C ALA A 59 -1.60 3.65 9.21
N VAL A 60 -0.88 2.86 9.98
CA VAL A 60 -0.44 1.53 9.55
C VAL A 60 -1.31 0.45 10.19
N ASP A 61 -1.78 -0.49 9.39
CA ASP A 61 -2.59 -1.62 9.84
C ASP A 61 -1.75 -2.91 9.90
N GLY A 62 -1.56 -3.44 11.08
CA GLY A 62 -0.85 -4.70 11.32
C GLY A 62 0.66 -4.59 11.40
N ASN A 63 1.30 -5.75 11.50
CA ASN A 63 2.74 -6.00 11.56
C ASN A 63 3.50 -5.21 12.64
N PHE A 64 2.82 -4.78 13.71
CA PHE A 64 3.46 -4.02 14.79
C PHE A 64 4.62 -4.79 15.47
N ARG A 65 4.56 -6.12 15.46
CA ARG A 65 5.60 -7.02 15.98
C ARG A 65 6.43 -7.68 14.86
N LEU A 66 5.96 -7.64 13.62
CA LEU A 66 6.61 -8.23 12.45
C LEU A 66 7.31 -7.16 11.60
N ARG A 67 8.02 -6.26 12.26
CA ARG A 67 8.74 -5.16 11.59
C ARG A 67 10.03 -5.68 10.97
N GLY A 68 10.13 -5.64 9.64
CA GLY A 68 11.30 -6.08 8.89
C GLY A 68 11.52 -5.28 7.62
N GLY A 69 12.72 -5.31 7.07
CA GLY A 69 13.07 -4.67 5.80
C GLY A 69 12.74 -3.16 5.76
N ILE A 70 12.26 -2.70 4.61
CA ILE A 70 11.88 -1.28 4.38
C ILE A 70 10.77 -0.82 5.34
N PHE A 71 9.87 -1.72 5.76
CA PHE A 71 8.84 -1.36 6.74
C PHE A 71 9.45 -1.02 8.12
N ALA A 72 10.46 -1.78 8.57
CA ALA A 72 11.17 -1.45 9.80
C ALA A 72 11.91 -0.11 9.67
N GLU A 73 12.64 0.11 8.58
CA GLU A 73 13.37 1.35 8.31
C GLU A 73 12.45 2.57 8.29
N PHE A 74 11.30 2.46 7.63
CA PHE A 74 10.28 3.53 7.60
C PHE A 74 9.76 3.84 9.01
N THR A 75 9.38 2.81 9.78
CA THR A 75 8.84 3.02 11.13
C THR A 75 9.90 3.50 12.12
N ASP A 76 11.16 3.09 11.98
CA ASP A 76 12.27 3.59 12.79
C ASP A 76 12.60 5.05 12.46
N SER A 77 12.51 5.43 11.18
CA SER A 77 12.65 6.83 10.75
C SER A 77 11.53 7.72 11.28
N LEU A 78 10.29 7.21 11.31
CA LEU A 78 9.16 7.90 11.97
C LEU A 78 9.42 8.08 13.47
N ALA A 79 9.84 7.02 14.15
CA ALA A 79 10.16 7.06 15.57
C ALA A 79 11.29 8.07 15.88
N ALA A 80 12.32 8.11 15.05
CA ALA A 80 13.39 9.11 15.16
C ALA A 80 12.87 10.55 14.95
N ARG A 81 11.96 10.74 13.98
CA ARG A 81 11.35 12.04 13.68
C ARG A 81 10.48 12.57 14.81
N TYR A 82 9.70 11.69 15.47
CA TYR A 82 8.75 12.05 16.53
C TYR A 82 9.26 11.80 17.96
N GLY A 83 10.49 11.33 18.09
CA GLY A 83 11.19 11.13 19.37
C GLY A 83 11.16 9.71 19.92
N SER A 84 10.09 8.93 19.68
CA SER A 84 10.02 7.52 20.08
C SER A 84 8.95 6.74 19.33
N VAL A 85 8.97 5.42 19.39
CA VAL A 85 7.89 4.55 18.87
C VAL A 85 6.57 4.81 19.60
N ASP A 86 6.61 5.09 20.90
CA ASP A 86 5.39 5.31 21.71
C ASP A 86 4.64 6.57 21.29
N THR A 87 5.35 7.59 20.78
CA THR A 87 4.73 8.81 20.24
C THR A 87 3.90 8.56 18.99
N LEU A 88 4.16 7.48 18.26
CA LEU A 88 3.39 7.11 17.07
C LEU A 88 2.00 6.59 17.43
N PHE A 89 1.76 6.15 18.65
CA PHE A 89 0.44 5.75 19.15
C PHE A 89 -0.35 6.97 19.65
N SER A 90 -0.66 7.89 18.75
CA SER A 90 -1.33 9.17 19.06
C SER A 90 -2.84 9.15 18.85
N GLY A 91 -3.32 8.30 17.94
CA GLY A 91 -4.74 8.00 17.71
C GLY A 91 -5.05 6.56 18.11
N TRP A 92 -6.33 6.19 18.18
CA TRP A 92 -6.68 4.82 18.56
C TRP A 92 -6.97 3.86 17.40
N VAL A 93 -6.93 4.36 16.14
CA VAL A 93 -7.12 3.52 14.94
C VAL A 93 -5.91 2.62 14.66
N SER A 94 -4.71 3.07 15.00
CA SER A 94 -3.47 2.34 14.75
C SER A 94 -2.42 2.62 15.82
N LYS A 95 -1.46 1.71 15.98
CA LYS A 95 -0.27 1.92 16.82
C LYS A 95 0.81 2.75 16.14
N ILE A 96 0.69 2.98 14.83
CA ILE A 96 1.65 3.76 14.05
C ILE A 96 0.88 4.80 13.26
N MET A 97 0.87 6.02 13.78
CA MET A 97 0.26 7.20 13.19
C MET A 97 1.33 8.22 12.86
N PHE A 98 1.18 8.96 11.77
CA PHE A 98 2.15 9.97 11.34
C PHE A 98 1.51 10.99 10.39
N ASN A 99 2.15 12.14 10.21
CA ASN A 99 1.74 13.10 9.19
C ASN A 99 2.14 12.57 7.80
N PRO A 100 1.23 12.52 6.81
CA PRO A 100 1.54 11.96 5.50
C PRO A 100 2.67 12.69 4.77
N ARG A 101 2.86 13.99 5.02
CA ARG A 101 4.00 14.76 4.51
C ARG A 101 5.33 14.25 5.08
N VAL A 102 5.37 13.97 6.39
CA VAL A 102 6.56 13.39 7.02
C VAL A 102 6.86 11.99 6.46
N GLY A 103 5.81 11.18 6.22
CA GLY A 103 5.98 9.89 5.56
C GLY A 103 6.58 10.03 4.15
N ALA A 104 6.09 11.00 3.37
CA ALA A 104 6.61 11.29 2.02
C ALA A 104 8.06 11.77 2.03
N GLU A 105 8.43 12.63 2.98
CA GLU A 105 9.82 13.07 3.18
C GLU A 105 10.74 11.88 3.50
N ILE A 106 10.32 10.96 4.36
CA ILE A 106 11.08 9.76 4.72
C ILE A 106 11.28 8.86 3.50
N PHE A 107 10.21 8.51 2.77
CA PHE A 107 10.34 7.67 1.57
C PHE A 107 11.19 8.35 0.48
N GLY A 108 11.05 9.67 0.31
CA GLY A 108 11.88 10.44 -0.60
C GLY A 108 13.37 10.37 -0.24
N ASN A 109 13.71 10.49 1.03
CA ASN A 109 15.09 10.39 1.52
C ASN A 109 15.66 8.98 1.33
N ILE A 110 14.92 7.94 1.73
CA ILE A 110 15.32 6.53 1.55
C ILE A 110 15.56 6.21 0.07
N ALA A 111 14.66 6.68 -0.82
CA ALA A 111 14.80 6.47 -2.26
C ALA A 111 16.03 7.22 -2.84
N ALA A 112 16.27 8.46 -2.39
CA ALA A 112 17.42 9.23 -2.80
C ALA A 112 18.75 8.62 -2.33
N GLU A 113 18.82 8.15 -1.09
CA GLU A 113 19.97 7.44 -0.54
C GLU A 113 20.25 6.12 -1.27
N ALA A 114 19.20 5.42 -1.72
CA ALA A 114 19.33 4.23 -2.56
C ALA A 114 19.77 4.55 -4.00
N GLY A 115 19.77 5.82 -4.43
CA GLY A 115 20.13 6.23 -5.78
C GLY A 115 19.00 6.06 -6.82
N VAL A 116 17.74 6.04 -6.37
CA VAL A 116 16.57 5.97 -7.25
C VAL A 116 16.36 7.30 -7.97
N GLU A 117 16.27 7.28 -9.30
CA GLU A 117 15.82 8.44 -10.07
C GLU A 117 14.29 8.50 -10.05
N VAL A 118 13.68 9.64 -9.73
CA VAL A 118 12.23 9.81 -9.68
C VAL A 118 11.78 10.93 -10.61
N LYS A 119 10.77 10.66 -11.42
CA LYS A 119 10.03 11.67 -12.19
C LYS A 119 8.66 11.86 -11.56
N PHE A 120 8.55 12.87 -10.73
CA PHE A 120 7.29 13.31 -10.12
C PHE A 120 6.39 14.05 -11.11
N ASN A 121 5.10 14.12 -10.80
CA ASN A 121 4.06 14.78 -11.60
C ASN A 121 4.08 14.32 -13.07
N THR A 122 4.38 13.06 -13.29
CA THR A 122 4.63 12.48 -14.61
C THR A 122 3.91 11.15 -14.74
N THR A 123 3.22 10.94 -15.86
CA THR A 123 2.53 9.69 -16.18
C THR A 123 3.11 9.05 -17.44
N VAL A 124 2.91 7.74 -17.58
CA VAL A 124 3.18 7.02 -18.84
C VAL A 124 1.99 7.22 -19.76
N THR A 125 2.23 7.71 -20.97
CA THR A 125 1.19 7.93 -21.99
C THR A 125 1.07 6.78 -22.98
N SER A 126 2.14 6.02 -23.16
CA SER A 126 2.16 4.80 -23.95
C SER A 126 3.47 4.04 -23.73
N PHE A 127 3.47 2.75 -24.03
CA PHE A 127 4.70 1.95 -24.07
C PHE A 127 4.70 0.99 -25.29
N GLU A 128 5.89 0.63 -25.72
CA GLU A 128 6.14 -0.31 -26.82
C GLU A 128 6.89 -1.54 -26.30
N LYS A 129 6.90 -2.61 -27.09
CA LYS A 129 7.66 -3.84 -26.79
C LYS A 129 9.10 -3.52 -26.41
N GLY A 130 9.60 -4.19 -25.35
CA GLY A 130 10.91 -3.94 -24.75
C GLY A 130 10.94 -2.66 -23.92
N TRP A 131 9.80 -2.37 -23.30
CA TRP A 131 9.57 -1.30 -22.32
C TRP A 131 10.13 0.05 -22.71
N LYS A 132 9.75 0.54 -23.90
CA LYS A 132 10.02 1.90 -24.32
C LYS A 132 8.83 2.77 -23.96
N LEU A 133 8.97 3.53 -22.89
CA LEU A 133 7.92 4.35 -22.30
C LEU A 133 7.95 5.78 -22.89
N LYS A 134 6.80 6.31 -23.27
CA LYS A 134 6.60 7.72 -23.56
C LYS A 134 5.90 8.36 -22.37
N LEU A 135 6.44 9.46 -21.88
CA LEU A 135 5.97 10.15 -20.68
C LEU A 135 5.18 11.41 -21.02
N SER A 136 4.36 11.89 -20.08
CA SER A 136 3.52 13.07 -20.22
C SER A 136 4.33 14.36 -20.39
N ASP A 137 5.55 14.41 -19.89
CA ASP A 137 6.51 15.53 -20.07
C ASP A 137 7.21 15.51 -21.46
N GLY A 138 6.85 14.59 -22.34
CA GLY A 138 7.41 14.39 -23.67
C GLY A 138 8.71 13.59 -23.70
N SER A 139 9.30 13.25 -22.55
CA SER A 139 10.51 12.45 -22.48
C SER A 139 10.24 10.97 -22.77
N ARG A 140 11.31 10.21 -23.01
CA ARG A 140 11.26 8.79 -23.29
C ARG A 140 12.22 8.02 -22.39
N VAL A 141 11.75 6.90 -21.87
CA VAL A 141 12.50 5.99 -21.00
C VAL A 141 12.49 4.60 -21.63
N LYS A 142 13.61 3.89 -21.56
CA LYS A 142 13.71 2.48 -21.91
C LYS A 142 14.15 1.71 -20.67
N ALA A 143 13.50 0.60 -20.35
CA ALA A 143 13.92 -0.28 -19.27
C ALA A 143 14.00 -1.73 -19.75
N ARG A 144 14.74 -2.55 -19.01
CA ARG A 144 14.75 -3.98 -19.22
C ARG A 144 13.54 -4.63 -18.53
N ILE A 145 13.30 -4.31 -17.27
CA ILE A 145 12.17 -4.81 -16.48
C ILE A 145 11.24 -3.64 -16.16
N LEU A 146 9.95 -3.88 -16.29
CA LEU A 146 8.89 -2.95 -15.87
C LEU A 146 8.16 -3.50 -14.65
N ILE A 147 7.99 -2.66 -13.63
CA ILE A 147 7.21 -2.97 -12.42
C ILE A 147 5.98 -2.07 -12.39
N ASP A 148 4.80 -2.65 -12.30
CA ASP A 148 3.56 -1.93 -12.02
C ASP A 148 3.43 -1.69 -10.51
N GLY A 149 3.61 -0.45 -10.10
CA GLY A 149 3.41 0.06 -8.75
C GLY A 149 2.21 1.01 -8.66
N THR A 150 1.32 1.01 -9.67
CA THR A 150 0.12 1.86 -9.69
C THR A 150 -0.94 1.34 -8.71
N GLU A 151 -1.77 2.23 -8.20
CA GLU A 151 -2.80 1.92 -7.20
C GLU A 151 -3.85 0.91 -7.70
N LEU A 152 -4.14 0.86 -9.02
CA LEU A 152 -5.22 0.09 -9.61
C LEU A 152 -4.77 -1.00 -10.59
N GLY A 153 -3.45 -1.20 -10.78
CA GLY A 153 -2.92 -2.15 -11.77
C GLY A 153 -3.11 -1.66 -13.22
N ASP A 154 -2.99 -0.35 -13.43
CA ASP A 154 -3.25 0.26 -14.74
C ASP A 154 -2.27 -0.19 -15.80
N VAL A 155 -0.98 -0.34 -15.45
CA VAL A 155 0.05 -0.79 -16.38
C VAL A 155 -0.13 -2.27 -16.73
N ALA A 156 -0.49 -3.11 -15.76
CA ALA A 156 -0.78 -4.52 -16.00
C ALA A 156 -1.94 -4.69 -16.99
N ARG A 157 -3.02 -3.90 -16.80
CA ARG A 157 -4.15 -3.88 -17.74
C ARG A 157 -3.73 -3.46 -19.14
N GLU A 158 -2.98 -2.36 -19.27
CA GLU A 158 -2.54 -1.86 -20.57
C GLU A 158 -1.53 -2.79 -21.25
N ALA A 159 -0.74 -3.53 -20.48
CA ALA A 159 0.18 -4.56 -20.96
C ALA A 159 -0.52 -5.85 -21.36
N GLY A 160 -1.85 -5.96 -21.18
CA GLY A 160 -2.65 -7.13 -21.50
C GLY A 160 -2.41 -8.30 -20.56
N VAL A 161 -1.97 -8.05 -19.32
CA VAL A 161 -1.83 -9.10 -18.30
C VAL A 161 -3.24 -9.54 -17.87
N PRO A 162 -3.54 -10.85 -17.90
CA PRO A 162 -4.84 -11.35 -17.47
C PRO A 162 -5.11 -11.03 -16.00
N ALA A 163 -6.32 -10.58 -15.70
CA ALA A 163 -6.82 -10.41 -14.35
C ALA A 163 -7.44 -11.72 -13.81
N LEU A 164 -7.54 -11.82 -12.49
CA LEU A 164 -8.34 -12.87 -11.84
C LEU A 164 -9.82 -12.65 -12.14
N GLU A 165 -10.54 -13.75 -12.44
CA GLU A 165 -11.97 -13.74 -12.75
C GLU A 165 -12.87 -13.82 -11.48
N ASP A 166 -12.26 -13.81 -10.29
CA ASP A 166 -12.95 -13.90 -9.01
C ASP A 166 -13.49 -12.56 -8.49
N SER A 167 -13.37 -11.50 -9.28
CA SER A 167 -13.80 -10.16 -8.91
C SER A 167 -15.31 -10.12 -8.63
N ARG A 168 -15.68 -9.81 -7.37
CA ARG A 168 -17.08 -9.73 -6.93
C ARG A 168 -17.44 -8.26 -6.70
N ALA A 169 -17.58 -7.85 -5.45
CA ALA A 169 -17.93 -6.48 -5.11
C ALA A 169 -16.67 -5.65 -4.84
N LEU A 170 -16.59 -4.44 -5.39
CA LEU A 170 -15.56 -3.48 -4.99
C LEU A 170 -15.79 -3.07 -3.53
N GLN A 171 -14.70 -2.88 -2.79
CA GLN A 171 -14.77 -2.28 -1.47
C GLN A 171 -15.02 -0.78 -1.58
N ASP A 172 -15.67 -0.21 -0.56
CA ASP A 172 -15.78 1.23 -0.41
C ASP A 172 -14.38 1.86 -0.47
N MET A 173 -14.29 3.01 -1.11
CA MET A 173 -13.07 3.80 -1.17
C MET A 173 -13.19 5.03 -0.28
N THR A 174 -12.07 5.66 0.07
CA THR A 174 -12.06 6.88 0.87
C THR A 174 -11.22 7.96 0.21
N TYR A 175 -11.75 9.16 0.05
CA TYR A 175 -10.88 10.32 -0.14
C TYR A 175 -10.49 10.80 1.25
N ALA A 176 -9.31 10.41 1.74
CA ALA A 176 -8.88 10.82 3.07
C ALA A 176 -8.69 12.34 3.14
N ALA A 177 -8.66 12.89 4.34
CA ALA A 177 -8.29 14.28 4.58
C ALA A 177 -7.44 14.38 5.84
N THR A 178 -6.51 15.33 5.86
CA THR A 178 -5.86 15.76 7.09
C THR A 178 -6.48 17.08 7.50
N VAL A 179 -6.97 17.14 8.74
CA VAL A 179 -7.61 18.34 9.31
C VAL A 179 -6.89 18.80 10.56
N LYS A 180 -7.09 20.08 10.90
CA LYS A 180 -6.57 20.69 12.14
C LYS A 180 -7.58 21.64 12.74
N PHE A 181 -7.43 21.93 14.02
CA PHE A 181 -8.10 23.07 14.63
C PHE A 181 -7.33 24.36 14.29
N HIS A 182 -8.03 25.32 13.68
CA HIS A 182 -7.52 26.66 13.40
C HIS A 182 -7.82 27.59 14.58
N ASP A 183 -7.07 28.68 14.71
CA ASP A 183 -7.27 29.67 15.78
C ASP A 183 -8.61 30.43 15.66
N HIS A 184 -9.23 30.38 14.49
CA HIS A 184 -10.51 31.04 14.19
C HIS A 184 -11.41 30.10 13.37
N PRO A 185 -12.73 30.36 13.34
CA PRO A 185 -13.64 29.60 12.49
C PRO A 185 -13.23 29.65 11.02
N VAL A 186 -13.27 28.50 10.37
CA VAL A 186 -12.96 28.31 8.94
C VAL A 186 -14.21 27.78 8.21
N PRO A 187 -15.20 28.65 7.92
CA PRO A 187 -16.46 28.21 7.36
C PRO A 187 -16.26 27.54 6.01
N MET A 188 -16.89 26.40 5.84
CA MET A 188 -16.91 25.65 4.59
C MET A 188 -18.25 25.83 3.90
N GLU A 189 -18.24 25.96 2.58
CA GLU A 189 -19.48 25.92 1.79
C GLU A 189 -20.11 24.53 1.89
N LYS A 190 -21.46 24.51 1.91
CA LYS A 190 -22.20 23.25 1.92
C LYS A 190 -21.93 22.49 0.62
N PRO A 191 -21.33 21.29 0.67
CA PRO A 191 -21.08 20.52 -0.53
C PRO A 191 -22.34 20.12 -1.28
N GLU A 192 -22.22 19.97 -2.59
CA GLU A 192 -23.27 19.39 -3.44
C GLU A 192 -23.64 17.99 -2.92
N ASP A 193 -24.90 17.63 -2.95
CA ASP A 193 -25.43 16.33 -2.49
C ASP A 193 -25.23 16.04 -0.97
N TYR A 194 -25.00 17.07 -0.15
CA TYR A 194 -24.85 16.90 1.29
C TYR A 194 -26.12 16.37 1.96
N ASP A 195 -26.02 15.19 2.57
CA ASP A 195 -27.03 14.59 3.43
C ASP A 195 -26.50 14.38 4.86
N PRO A 196 -26.99 15.12 5.88
CA PRO A 196 -26.54 14.93 7.26
C PRO A 196 -26.90 13.55 7.81
N GLY A 197 -27.92 12.88 7.28
CA GLY A 197 -28.34 11.54 7.69
C GLY A 197 -27.26 10.51 7.46
N HIS A 198 -26.47 10.68 6.37
CA HIS A 198 -25.35 9.83 6.07
C HIS A 198 -24.27 9.82 7.18
N TYR A 199 -23.97 10.98 7.79
CA TYR A 199 -22.89 11.14 8.77
C TYR A 199 -23.34 10.88 10.22
N ARG A 200 -24.64 10.92 10.53
CA ARG A 200 -25.17 10.70 11.89
C ARG A 200 -24.78 9.36 12.47
N ASN A 201 -24.74 8.32 11.65
CA ASN A 201 -24.38 6.97 12.11
C ASN A 201 -23.00 6.88 12.78
N CYS A 202 -22.05 7.72 12.38
CA CYS A 202 -20.76 7.82 13.04
C CYS A 202 -20.89 8.27 14.50
N CYS A 203 -21.85 9.17 14.80
CA CYS A 203 -21.97 9.84 16.09
C CYS A 203 -22.97 9.17 17.01
N ASP A 204 -23.89 8.34 16.50
CA ASP A 204 -24.87 7.64 17.32
C ASP A 204 -24.24 6.60 18.23
N THR A 205 -23.11 6.01 17.81
CA THR A 205 -22.38 4.99 18.56
C THR A 205 -21.13 5.51 19.25
N TRP A 206 -20.63 6.69 18.86
CA TRP A 206 -19.39 7.27 19.37
C TRP A 206 -19.57 8.74 19.74
N SER A 207 -18.93 9.15 20.83
CA SER A 207 -18.85 10.57 21.16
C SER A 207 -18.04 11.33 20.12
N ALA A 208 -18.27 12.65 20.00
CA ALA A 208 -17.48 13.52 19.15
C ALA A 208 -15.98 13.46 19.50
N ASP A 209 -15.63 13.33 20.78
CA ASP A 209 -14.24 13.15 21.22
C ASP A 209 -13.62 11.86 20.72
N MET A 210 -14.36 10.76 20.72
CA MET A 210 -13.88 9.50 20.13
C MET A 210 -13.63 9.63 18.63
N MET A 211 -14.53 10.28 17.90
CA MET A 211 -14.35 10.54 16.48
C MET A 211 -13.10 11.37 16.20
N LEU A 212 -12.94 12.49 16.91
CA LEU A 212 -11.81 13.40 16.72
C LEU A 212 -10.48 12.83 17.19
N SER A 213 -10.49 11.86 18.12
CA SER A 213 -9.28 11.19 18.58
C SER A 213 -8.90 9.96 17.75
N TYR A 214 -9.80 9.43 16.92
CA TYR A 214 -9.59 8.23 16.12
C TYR A 214 -8.31 8.31 15.28
N GLY A 215 -8.20 9.33 14.44
CA GLY A 215 -7.11 9.55 13.52
C GLY A 215 -6.11 10.62 13.99
N ARG A 216 -5.98 10.87 15.30
CA ARG A 216 -5.04 11.89 15.82
C ARG A 216 -3.61 11.53 15.47
N LEU A 217 -2.88 12.47 14.86
CA LEU A 217 -1.47 12.35 14.49
C LEU A 217 -0.56 12.91 15.58
N PRO A 218 0.72 12.50 15.65
CA PRO A 218 1.65 12.93 16.70
C PRO A 218 1.87 14.44 16.78
N ASP A 219 1.69 15.15 15.68
CA ASP A 219 1.87 16.61 15.56
C ASP A 219 0.57 17.42 15.74
N GLY A 220 -0.49 16.78 16.21
CA GLY A 220 -1.76 17.43 16.55
C GLY A 220 -2.76 17.55 15.40
N TYR A 221 -2.42 17.16 14.20
CA TYR A 221 -3.37 16.99 13.09
C TYR A 221 -4.26 15.77 13.32
N MET A 222 -5.27 15.62 12.48
CA MET A 222 -6.17 14.46 12.48
C MET A 222 -6.38 13.95 11.07
N MET A 223 -6.23 12.65 10.89
CA MET A 223 -6.61 11.95 9.67
C MET A 223 -8.10 11.64 9.71
N LEU A 224 -8.83 12.03 8.69
CA LEU A 224 -10.20 11.59 8.42
C LEU A 224 -10.17 10.46 7.39
N ASN A 225 -10.29 9.25 7.86
CA ASN A 225 -10.41 8.02 7.07
C ASN A 225 -11.29 7.05 7.87
N TRP A 226 -12.60 7.24 7.77
CA TRP A 226 -13.53 6.56 8.63
C TRP A 226 -14.58 5.75 7.87
N PRO A 227 -14.73 4.46 8.13
CA PRO A 227 -15.60 3.58 7.38
C PRO A 227 -17.10 3.75 7.66
N GLN A 228 -17.49 3.92 8.92
CA GLN A 228 -18.91 3.88 9.32
C GLN A 228 -19.59 5.22 9.17
N GLY A 229 -20.27 5.48 8.04
CA GLY A 229 -21.04 6.69 7.83
C GLY A 229 -20.20 7.97 7.72
N GLY A 230 -18.87 7.85 7.73
CA GLY A 230 -17.93 8.95 7.54
C GLY A 230 -17.69 9.29 6.07
N ASN A 231 -16.44 9.29 5.66
CA ASN A 231 -16.05 9.65 4.31
C ASN A 231 -15.83 8.47 3.36
N ASP A 232 -16.18 7.24 3.75
CA ASP A 232 -16.23 6.11 2.83
C ASP A 232 -17.36 6.27 1.80
N ILE A 233 -17.12 5.85 0.56
CA ILE A 233 -18.07 5.87 -0.54
C ILE A 233 -17.90 4.64 -1.42
N TYR A 234 -19.03 4.01 -1.80
CA TYR A 234 -19.06 3.00 -2.84
C TYR A 234 -19.16 3.64 -4.22
N LEU A 235 -18.26 3.29 -5.11
CA LEU A 235 -18.26 3.65 -6.53
C LEU A 235 -17.68 2.49 -7.34
N GLU A 236 -18.16 2.33 -8.59
CA GLU A 236 -17.56 1.40 -9.58
C GLU A 236 -16.27 2.01 -10.19
N TYR A 237 -15.33 2.41 -9.34
CA TYR A 237 -14.19 3.26 -9.67
C TYR A 237 -13.19 2.63 -10.66
N LEU A 238 -13.22 1.32 -10.85
CA LEU A 238 -12.39 0.66 -11.86
C LEU A 238 -12.86 0.97 -13.30
N ASP A 239 -14.14 1.27 -13.47
CA ASP A 239 -14.77 1.48 -14.78
C ASP A 239 -15.28 2.92 -14.99
N MET A 240 -15.26 3.75 -13.95
CA MET A 240 -15.66 5.15 -14.01
C MET A 240 -14.53 6.07 -14.47
N PRO A 241 -14.84 7.21 -15.12
CA PRO A 241 -13.84 8.27 -15.37
C PRO A 241 -13.23 8.78 -14.05
N ARG A 242 -11.90 8.83 -13.96
CA ARG A 242 -11.15 9.22 -12.76
C ARG A 242 -11.60 10.56 -12.17
N GLU A 243 -11.85 11.56 -13.00
CA GLU A 243 -12.34 12.88 -12.54
C GLU A 243 -13.70 12.80 -11.84
N GLN A 244 -14.59 11.93 -12.32
CA GLN A 244 -15.90 11.71 -11.70
C GLN A 244 -15.76 11.02 -10.35
N VAL A 245 -14.87 10.01 -10.25
CA VAL A 245 -14.55 9.32 -9.01
C VAL A 245 -14.01 10.33 -7.98
N TYR A 246 -13.03 11.15 -8.37
CA TYR A 246 -12.42 12.14 -7.47
C TYR A 246 -13.43 13.16 -6.98
N ARG A 247 -14.26 13.71 -7.87
CA ARG A 247 -15.30 14.69 -7.50
C ARG A 247 -16.27 14.12 -6.47
N GLN A 248 -16.83 12.92 -6.71
CA GLN A 248 -17.79 12.32 -5.79
C GLN A 248 -17.15 11.97 -4.44
N ALA A 249 -15.96 11.39 -4.44
CA ALA A 249 -15.26 11.02 -3.22
C ALA A 249 -14.81 12.26 -2.41
N LYS A 250 -14.34 13.34 -3.08
CA LYS A 250 -14.06 14.63 -2.43
C LYS A 250 -15.32 15.24 -1.80
N ASN A 251 -16.44 15.27 -2.52
CA ASN A 251 -17.70 15.78 -1.98
C ASN A 251 -18.14 15.02 -0.73
N ARG A 252 -17.95 13.69 -0.70
CA ARG A 252 -18.22 12.88 0.50
C ARG A 252 -17.37 13.33 1.70
N THR A 253 -16.09 13.54 1.51
CA THR A 253 -15.17 13.98 2.56
C THR A 253 -15.42 15.42 3.01
N LEU A 254 -15.64 16.32 2.06
CA LEU A 254 -16.00 17.71 2.36
C LEU A 254 -17.34 17.78 3.12
N GLY A 255 -18.30 16.95 2.74
CA GLY A 255 -19.57 16.81 3.47
C GLY A 255 -19.39 16.34 4.92
N TYR A 256 -18.42 15.44 5.15
CA TYR A 256 -18.08 14.98 6.50
C TYR A 256 -17.47 16.12 7.34
N ILE A 257 -16.54 16.89 6.79
CA ILE A 257 -15.97 18.07 7.48
C ILE A 257 -17.06 19.11 7.74
N TYR A 258 -17.94 19.37 6.75
CA TYR A 258 -19.07 20.26 6.93
C TYR A 258 -20.01 19.82 8.06
N TYR A 259 -20.29 18.50 8.16
CA TYR A 259 -21.09 17.91 9.24
C TYR A 259 -20.44 18.15 10.61
N ILE A 260 -19.15 17.90 10.74
CA ILE A 260 -18.39 18.13 11.97
C ILE A 260 -18.47 19.62 12.37
N GLN A 261 -18.35 20.54 11.42
CA GLN A 261 -18.45 21.97 11.69
C GLN A 261 -19.85 22.45 12.09
N ASN A 262 -20.87 21.95 11.40
CA ASN A 262 -22.21 22.55 11.45
C ASN A 262 -23.20 21.78 12.32
N GLU A 263 -23.08 20.46 12.40
CA GLU A 263 -23.96 19.63 13.23
C GLU A 263 -23.31 19.32 14.60
N LEU A 264 -21.98 19.11 14.65
CA LEU A 264 -21.26 18.85 15.89
C LEU A 264 -20.70 20.12 16.55
N GLY A 265 -20.70 21.26 15.85
CA GLY A 265 -20.34 22.57 16.40
C GLY A 265 -18.84 22.92 16.37
N PHE A 266 -17.97 22.11 15.79
CA PHE A 266 -16.52 22.37 15.71
C PHE A 266 -16.17 23.34 14.57
N LYS A 267 -16.63 24.58 14.65
CA LYS A 267 -16.52 25.60 13.61
C LYS A 267 -15.09 25.93 13.15
N ASN A 268 -14.10 25.69 14.00
CA ASN A 268 -12.70 25.94 13.72
C ASN A 268 -11.91 24.68 13.28
N LEU A 269 -12.56 23.52 13.13
CA LEU A 269 -11.96 22.36 12.49
C LEU A 269 -12.02 22.52 10.97
N GLY A 270 -10.90 22.42 10.27
CA GLY A 270 -10.84 22.58 8.82
C GLY A 270 -9.70 21.78 8.20
N ILE A 271 -9.61 21.78 6.88
CA ILE A 271 -8.53 21.16 6.15
C ILE A 271 -7.19 21.76 6.59
N ALA A 272 -6.20 20.93 6.78
CA ALA A 272 -4.83 21.33 7.06
C ALA A 272 -4.15 21.77 5.74
N ASP A 273 -4.12 23.07 5.52
CA ASP A 273 -3.62 23.74 4.32
C ASP A 273 -2.08 23.69 4.15
N ASP A 274 -1.39 23.17 5.16
CA ASP A 274 0.07 23.07 5.23
C ASP A 274 0.59 21.62 5.13
N VAL A 275 -0.28 20.65 4.89
CA VAL A 275 0.10 19.23 4.74
C VAL A 275 0.27 18.85 3.28
N PHE A 276 -0.79 18.90 2.49
CA PHE A 276 -0.72 18.56 1.07
C PHE A 276 -0.47 19.82 0.21
N PRO A 277 0.54 19.82 -0.68
CA PRO A 277 0.79 20.92 -1.61
C PRO A 277 -0.16 20.86 -2.84
N SER A 278 -1.42 20.53 -2.60
CA SER A 278 -2.52 20.56 -3.57
C SER A 278 -3.29 21.88 -3.44
N ALA A 279 -4.02 22.27 -4.50
CA ALA A 279 -4.77 23.54 -4.49
C ALA A 279 -5.89 23.58 -3.44
N ASP A 280 -6.42 22.42 -3.04
CA ASP A 280 -7.52 22.28 -2.08
C ASP A 280 -7.08 21.72 -0.72
N GLY A 281 -5.77 21.50 -0.50
CA GLY A 281 -5.21 20.93 0.72
C GLY A 281 -5.57 19.45 0.96
N LEU A 282 -6.20 18.80 -0.02
CA LEU A 282 -6.56 17.38 0.03
C LEU A 282 -5.46 16.50 -0.58
N PRO A 283 -5.44 15.19 -0.27
CA PRO A 283 -4.59 14.19 -0.93
C PRO A 283 -4.64 14.26 -2.46
N PHE A 284 -3.65 13.72 -3.14
CA PHE A 284 -3.56 13.78 -4.61
C PHE A 284 -4.54 12.84 -5.31
N TYR A 285 -4.89 11.73 -4.64
CA TYR A 285 -5.87 10.74 -5.10
C TYR A 285 -6.51 10.01 -3.90
N PRO A 286 -7.64 9.34 -4.12
CA PRO A 286 -8.31 8.62 -3.05
C PRO A 286 -7.57 7.33 -2.67
N TYR A 287 -7.84 6.84 -1.47
CA TYR A 287 -7.45 5.51 -1.03
C TYR A 287 -8.38 4.47 -1.62
N TYR A 288 -7.84 3.67 -2.53
CA TYR A 288 -8.50 2.51 -3.11
C TYR A 288 -8.17 1.25 -2.31
N ARG A 289 -9.19 0.44 -1.99
CA ARG A 289 -9.03 -0.84 -1.29
C ARG A 289 -9.00 -2.04 -2.22
N GLU A 290 -9.39 -1.86 -3.49
CA GLU A 290 -9.33 -2.87 -4.54
C GLU A 290 -8.52 -2.38 -5.72
N ALA A 291 -7.95 -3.35 -6.47
CA ALA A 291 -7.28 -3.11 -7.75
C ALA A 291 -7.69 -4.19 -8.75
N ARG A 292 -7.27 -4.05 -10.00
CA ARG A 292 -7.36 -5.12 -11.00
C ARG A 292 -6.27 -6.15 -10.69
N ARG A 293 -6.62 -7.15 -9.88
CA ARG A 293 -5.70 -8.19 -9.42
C ARG A 293 -5.33 -9.09 -10.60
N ILE A 294 -4.02 -9.30 -10.82
CA ILE A 294 -3.53 -10.13 -11.92
C ILE A 294 -3.75 -11.63 -11.63
N ALA A 295 -3.83 -12.44 -12.68
CA ALA A 295 -3.63 -13.88 -12.59
C ALA A 295 -2.13 -14.16 -12.51
N GLY A 296 -1.63 -14.38 -11.29
CA GLY A 296 -0.21 -14.62 -11.00
C GLY A 296 0.18 -16.08 -11.05
N LYS A 297 1.49 -16.36 -10.96
CA LYS A 297 2.02 -17.73 -10.85
C LYS A 297 1.56 -18.46 -9.59
N ASP A 298 1.38 -17.73 -8.52
CA ASP A 298 0.70 -18.16 -7.29
C ASP A 298 -0.50 -17.23 -7.05
N THR A 299 -1.53 -17.75 -6.38
CA THR A 299 -2.65 -16.95 -5.88
C THR A 299 -2.79 -17.20 -4.38
N MET A 300 -2.70 -16.14 -3.57
CA MET A 300 -2.92 -16.24 -2.13
C MET A 300 -4.41 -16.21 -1.82
N THR A 301 -4.89 -17.16 -1.01
CA THR A 301 -6.31 -17.28 -0.63
C THR A 301 -6.47 -17.31 0.89
N VAL A 302 -7.70 -17.08 1.37
CA VAL A 302 -8.05 -17.21 2.81
C VAL A 302 -7.83 -18.63 3.31
N ASP A 303 -8.14 -19.64 2.49
CA ASP A 303 -7.89 -21.04 2.86
C ASP A 303 -6.40 -21.33 3.01
N ALA A 304 -5.58 -20.75 2.14
CA ALA A 304 -4.13 -20.85 2.25
C ALA A 304 -3.61 -20.17 3.54
N ALA A 305 -4.17 -19.03 3.93
CA ALA A 305 -3.83 -18.37 5.18
C ALA A 305 -4.24 -19.19 6.42
N LYS A 306 -5.44 -19.79 6.39
CA LYS A 306 -5.94 -20.63 7.49
C LYS A 306 -5.20 -21.96 7.63
N ASN A 307 -4.73 -22.53 6.53
CA ASN A 307 -4.00 -23.81 6.50
C ASN A 307 -2.65 -23.67 5.81
N PRO A 308 -1.69 -22.93 6.41
CA PRO A 308 -0.42 -22.56 5.75
C PRO A 308 0.43 -23.75 5.36
N TYR A 309 0.26 -24.90 6.00
CA TYR A 309 1.04 -26.13 5.73
C TYR A 309 0.26 -27.21 4.97
N GLY A 310 -0.97 -26.91 4.54
CA GLY A 310 -1.76 -27.76 3.67
C GLY A 310 -1.37 -27.69 2.19
N HIS A 311 -0.44 -26.80 1.85
CA HIS A 311 0.09 -26.57 0.51
C HIS A 311 1.56 -26.09 0.62
N ASP A 312 2.21 -25.84 -0.53
CA ASP A 312 3.62 -25.46 -0.59
C ASP A 312 3.90 -23.96 -0.75
N LEU A 313 2.85 -23.09 -0.72
CA LEU A 313 3.03 -21.64 -0.91
C LEU A 313 3.97 -21.01 0.13
N TYR A 314 3.94 -21.48 1.38
CA TYR A 314 4.84 -21.01 2.44
C TYR A 314 6.33 -21.22 2.09
N THR A 315 6.65 -22.22 1.26
CA THR A 315 8.03 -22.45 0.82
C THR A 315 8.53 -21.36 -0.11
N ARG A 316 7.62 -20.62 -0.73
CA ARG A 316 7.88 -19.49 -1.64
C ARG A 316 7.57 -18.13 -1.01
N ALA A 317 7.35 -18.08 0.30
CA ALA A 317 7.00 -16.88 1.04
C ALA A 317 8.08 -15.80 0.96
N VAL A 318 7.64 -14.54 0.83
CA VAL A 318 8.51 -13.36 0.71
C VAL A 318 8.00 -12.14 1.48
N ALA A 319 6.77 -12.18 1.98
CA ALA A 319 6.17 -11.14 2.80
C ALA A 319 5.25 -11.76 3.84
N VAL A 320 4.95 -11.03 4.90
CA VAL A 320 4.11 -11.49 6.02
C VAL A 320 3.03 -10.45 6.36
N GLY A 321 1.89 -10.94 6.89
CA GLY A 321 0.83 -10.12 7.45
C GLY A 321 0.25 -10.74 8.72
N ASP A 322 -0.22 -9.91 9.64
CA ASP A 322 -0.83 -10.34 10.90
C ASP A 322 -2.23 -9.75 11.13
N TYR A 323 -2.74 -8.98 10.17
CA TYR A 323 -4.06 -8.36 10.27
C TYR A 323 -5.16 -9.34 9.81
N PRO A 324 -6.37 -9.24 10.36
CA PRO A 324 -7.50 -10.04 9.88
C PRO A 324 -7.89 -9.67 8.44
N VAL A 325 -8.73 -10.47 7.81
CA VAL A 325 -9.38 -10.08 6.56
C VAL A 325 -10.32 -8.91 6.85
N ASP A 326 -10.01 -7.75 6.28
CA ASP A 326 -10.75 -6.52 6.51
C ASP A 326 -11.31 -5.96 5.20
N HIS A 327 -12.62 -6.13 5.02
CA HIS A 327 -13.37 -5.62 3.89
C HIS A 327 -14.31 -4.48 4.30
N HIS A 328 -14.33 -3.43 3.51
CA HIS A 328 -15.18 -2.27 3.70
C HIS A 328 -16.31 -2.26 2.66
N HIS A 329 -17.53 -2.58 3.09
CA HIS A 329 -18.73 -2.62 2.24
C HIS A 329 -19.92 -1.89 2.87
N ASN A 330 -19.67 -0.98 3.82
CA ASN A 330 -20.75 -0.29 4.56
C ASN A 330 -21.62 0.60 3.67
N GLN A 331 -21.08 1.07 2.53
CA GLN A 331 -21.78 1.89 1.55
C GLN A 331 -22.22 1.07 0.31
N HIS A 332 -21.80 -0.21 0.23
CA HIS A 332 -22.16 -1.07 -0.88
C HIS A 332 -23.69 -1.38 -0.89
N PRO A 333 -24.36 -1.44 -2.06
CA PRO A 333 -25.79 -1.78 -2.15
C PRO A 333 -26.14 -3.12 -1.47
N ASN A 334 -25.24 -4.11 -1.52
CA ASN A 334 -25.42 -5.45 -0.94
C ASN A 334 -24.66 -5.62 0.38
N LYS A 335 -24.51 -4.57 1.18
CA LYS A 335 -23.70 -4.55 2.40
C LYS A 335 -24.04 -5.65 3.41
N GLU A 336 -25.32 -6.05 3.50
CA GLU A 336 -25.76 -7.08 4.44
C GLU A 336 -25.18 -8.46 4.09
N GLU A 337 -25.15 -8.83 2.82
CA GLU A 337 -24.56 -10.08 2.34
C GLU A 337 -23.03 -10.10 2.52
N LEU A 338 -22.39 -8.93 2.47
CA LEU A 338 -20.94 -8.76 2.53
C LEU A 338 -20.43 -8.52 3.96
N SER A 339 -21.31 -8.34 4.93
CA SER A 339 -20.95 -8.00 6.32
C SER A 339 -20.07 -9.06 7.01
N HIS A 340 -20.15 -10.32 6.60
CA HIS A 340 -19.34 -11.42 7.15
C HIS A 340 -17.84 -11.30 6.83
N LEU A 341 -17.46 -10.44 5.90
CA LEU A 341 -16.07 -10.16 5.50
C LEU A 341 -15.40 -9.10 6.37
N TRP A 342 -16.15 -8.45 7.25
CA TRP A 342 -15.59 -7.51 8.22
C TRP A 342 -14.84 -8.28 9.32
N TYR A 343 -13.54 -8.05 9.43
CA TYR A 343 -12.63 -8.71 10.37
C TYR A 343 -12.71 -10.25 10.36
N GLY A 344 -12.69 -10.82 9.17
CA GLY A 344 -12.62 -12.27 8.99
C GLY A 344 -11.40 -12.87 9.69
N LYS A 345 -11.63 -13.81 10.63
CA LYS A 345 -10.58 -14.41 11.46
C LYS A 345 -9.63 -15.29 10.65
N ILE A 346 -8.36 -14.93 10.63
CA ILE A 346 -7.25 -15.73 10.10
C ILE A 346 -6.06 -15.63 11.08
N PRO A 347 -5.15 -16.61 11.12
CA PRO A 347 -3.85 -16.42 11.78
C PRO A 347 -2.99 -15.41 11.04
N SER A 348 -1.84 -15.03 11.58
CA SER A 348 -0.82 -14.36 10.77
C SER A 348 -0.39 -15.27 9.63
N PHE A 349 -0.07 -14.67 8.49
CA PHE A 349 0.12 -15.38 7.22
C PHE A 349 1.38 -14.92 6.49
N SER A 350 1.82 -15.74 5.54
CA SER A 350 2.88 -15.40 4.60
C SER A 350 2.34 -15.36 3.17
N VAL A 351 2.95 -14.52 2.33
CA VAL A 351 2.54 -14.34 0.92
C VAL A 351 3.67 -14.81 0.01
N PRO A 352 3.39 -15.68 -0.99
CA PRO A 352 4.40 -16.23 -1.88
C PRO A 352 4.84 -15.23 -2.96
N LEU A 353 6.06 -15.37 -3.46
CA LEU A 353 6.62 -14.51 -4.51
C LEU A 353 5.79 -14.51 -5.80
N GLY A 354 5.22 -15.66 -6.17
CA GLY A 354 4.50 -15.81 -7.42
C GLY A 354 3.25 -14.94 -7.58
N VAL A 355 2.77 -14.29 -6.49
CA VAL A 355 1.66 -13.32 -6.59
C VAL A 355 2.07 -12.04 -7.32
N THR A 356 3.37 -11.73 -7.38
CA THR A 356 3.92 -10.55 -8.08
C THR A 356 4.27 -10.81 -9.55
N ILE A 357 4.25 -12.07 -9.99
CA ILE A 357 4.69 -12.52 -11.31
C ILE A 357 3.47 -12.95 -12.11
N PRO A 358 3.12 -12.30 -13.23
CA PRO A 358 2.03 -12.76 -14.08
C PRO A 358 2.22 -14.22 -14.53
N ALA A 359 1.15 -15.01 -14.48
CA ALA A 359 1.16 -16.38 -15.03
C ALA A 359 1.27 -16.37 -16.56
N ASN A 360 0.65 -15.39 -17.19
CA ASN A 360 0.71 -15.13 -18.62
C ASN A 360 0.90 -13.64 -18.87
N GLY A 361 1.64 -13.27 -19.90
CA GLY A 361 1.91 -11.88 -20.24
C GLY A 361 3.38 -11.63 -20.59
N PRO A 362 3.85 -10.39 -20.52
CA PRO A 362 5.24 -10.06 -20.77
C PRO A 362 6.20 -10.69 -19.74
N GLU A 363 7.30 -11.29 -20.21
CA GLU A 363 8.26 -12.02 -19.36
C GLU A 363 9.06 -11.11 -18.41
N ASP A 364 9.30 -9.85 -18.82
CA ASP A 364 10.06 -8.85 -18.05
C ASP A 364 9.12 -7.87 -17.35
N PHE A 365 8.03 -8.37 -16.74
CA PHE A 365 7.00 -7.58 -16.07
C PHE A 365 6.68 -8.15 -14.69
N LEU A 366 6.52 -7.24 -13.71
CA LEU A 366 6.15 -7.55 -12.32
C LEU A 366 5.08 -6.59 -11.83
N VAL A 367 4.36 -7.00 -10.78
CA VAL A 367 3.42 -6.18 -10.04
C VAL A 367 3.90 -6.05 -8.59
N ALA A 368 3.87 -4.84 -8.04
CA ALA A 368 4.43 -4.55 -6.73
C ALA A 368 3.46 -3.86 -5.75
N ASP A 369 2.20 -3.64 -6.13
CA ASP A 369 1.18 -3.01 -5.28
C ASP A 369 -0.09 -3.88 -5.21
N LYS A 370 -1.25 -3.32 -4.89
CA LYS A 370 -2.52 -4.02 -4.63
C LYS A 370 -3.03 -4.90 -5.79
N ALA A 371 -2.49 -4.74 -7.00
CA ALA A 371 -2.84 -5.56 -8.14
C ALA A 371 -2.22 -6.97 -8.15
N VAL A 372 -1.52 -7.38 -7.11
CA VAL A 372 -0.97 -8.74 -6.94
C VAL A 372 -2.05 -9.82 -6.95
N SER A 373 -1.64 -11.07 -7.24
CA SER A 373 -2.54 -12.22 -7.36
C SER A 373 -3.01 -12.74 -6.01
N VAL A 374 -4.14 -12.26 -5.55
CA VAL A 374 -4.79 -12.71 -4.31
C VAL A 374 -6.29 -12.90 -4.55
N SER A 375 -6.94 -13.85 -3.87
CA SER A 375 -8.39 -13.98 -3.96
C SER A 375 -9.08 -12.72 -3.45
N TRP A 376 -10.31 -12.51 -3.90
CA TRP A 376 -11.09 -11.35 -3.50
C TRP A 376 -11.17 -11.19 -1.97
N GLU A 377 -11.50 -12.27 -1.25
CA GLU A 377 -11.56 -12.21 0.22
C GLU A 377 -10.18 -11.94 0.84
N MET A 378 -9.12 -12.58 0.34
CA MET A 378 -7.77 -12.42 0.91
C MET A 378 -7.16 -11.04 0.63
N ASN A 379 -7.69 -10.32 -0.36
CA ASN A 379 -7.31 -8.93 -0.60
C ASN A 379 -7.50 -8.06 0.67
N GLY A 380 -8.53 -8.32 1.48
CA GLY A 380 -8.73 -7.62 2.76
C GLY A 380 -7.56 -7.71 3.74
N GLY A 381 -6.73 -8.75 3.66
CA GLY A 381 -5.52 -8.89 4.50
C GLY A 381 -4.23 -8.46 3.78
N VAL A 382 -4.13 -8.74 2.47
CA VAL A 382 -2.89 -8.49 1.72
C VAL A 382 -2.72 -7.04 1.29
N ARG A 383 -3.82 -6.30 1.00
CA ARG A 383 -3.77 -4.88 0.60
C ARG A 383 -3.16 -3.93 1.62
N LEU A 384 -2.89 -4.40 2.84
CA LEU A 384 -2.42 -3.55 3.93
C LEU A 384 -0.96 -3.13 3.76
N GLN A 385 -0.64 -1.96 4.29
CA GLN A 385 0.59 -1.24 4.00
C GLN A 385 1.87 -2.05 4.27
N PRO A 386 2.03 -2.77 5.42
CA PRO A 386 3.24 -3.54 5.67
C PRO A 386 3.42 -4.72 4.70
N VAL A 387 2.30 -5.36 4.33
CA VAL A 387 2.33 -6.49 3.39
C VAL A 387 2.72 -6.02 2.00
N ILE A 388 2.12 -4.91 1.54
CA ILE A 388 2.43 -4.30 0.24
C ILE A 388 3.87 -3.78 0.18
N LEU A 389 4.40 -3.18 1.26
CA LEU A 389 5.83 -2.83 1.36
C LEU A 389 6.72 -4.06 1.20
N GLY A 390 6.39 -5.16 1.89
CA GLY A 390 7.14 -6.42 1.79
C GLY A 390 7.09 -7.05 0.40
N LEU A 391 5.91 -7.06 -0.25
CA LEU A 391 5.75 -7.55 -1.63
C LEU A 391 6.48 -6.66 -2.64
N GLY A 392 6.42 -5.35 -2.47
CA GLY A 392 7.19 -4.41 -3.27
C GLY A 392 8.69 -4.66 -3.13
N GLN A 393 9.18 -4.80 -1.90
CA GLN A 393 10.58 -5.13 -1.63
C GLN A 393 10.99 -6.44 -2.31
N ALA A 394 10.15 -7.48 -2.26
CA ALA A 394 10.40 -8.75 -2.93
C ALA A 394 10.43 -8.63 -4.46
N ALA A 395 9.53 -7.83 -5.05
CA ALA A 395 9.52 -7.57 -6.49
C ALA A 395 10.78 -6.82 -6.93
N GLY A 396 11.25 -5.85 -6.12
CA GLY A 396 12.50 -5.13 -6.36
C GLY A 396 13.73 -6.03 -6.29
N ALA A 397 13.81 -6.90 -5.27
CA ALA A 397 14.86 -7.91 -5.12
C ALA A 397 14.89 -8.86 -6.32
N LEU A 398 13.72 -9.37 -6.73
CA LEU A 398 13.57 -10.23 -7.91
C LEU A 398 14.05 -9.53 -9.18
N ALA A 399 13.64 -8.28 -9.41
CA ALA A 399 14.06 -7.51 -10.59
C ALA A 399 15.58 -7.30 -10.62
N ALA A 400 16.20 -6.94 -9.49
CA ALA A 400 17.66 -6.76 -9.42
C ALA A 400 18.43 -8.06 -9.71
N ILE A 401 17.99 -9.19 -9.15
CA ILE A 401 18.60 -10.51 -9.42
C ILE A 401 18.43 -10.88 -10.91
N ALA A 402 17.24 -10.69 -11.47
CA ALA A 402 16.97 -10.98 -12.88
C ALA A 402 17.85 -10.13 -13.82
N VAL A 403 18.00 -8.83 -13.53
CA VAL A 403 18.90 -7.93 -14.26
C VAL A 403 20.35 -8.42 -14.18
N LYS A 404 20.85 -8.66 -12.98
CA LYS A 404 22.24 -9.06 -12.73
C LYS A 404 22.60 -10.40 -13.38
N SER A 405 21.67 -11.35 -13.38
CA SER A 405 21.91 -12.71 -13.90
C SER A 405 21.56 -12.87 -15.39
N GLY A 406 20.96 -11.87 -16.02
CA GLY A 406 20.51 -11.97 -17.41
C GLY A 406 19.26 -12.83 -17.63
N ARG A 407 18.58 -13.28 -16.56
CA ARG A 407 17.37 -14.12 -16.60
C ARG A 407 16.09 -13.26 -16.66
N HIS A 408 14.97 -13.86 -17.05
CA HIS A 408 13.64 -13.28 -16.82
C HIS A 408 13.26 -13.45 -15.34
N PRO A 409 12.43 -12.56 -14.77
CA PRO A 409 11.98 -12.69 -13.37
C PRO A 409 11.41 -14.07 -13.03
N SER A 410 10.67 -14.66 -13.96
CA SER A 410 10.05 -15.97 -13.78
C SER A 410 11.03 -17.17 -13.74
N GLU A 411 12.28 -16.97 -14.14
CA GLU A 411 13.35 -17.97 -14.16
C GLU A 411 14.25 -17.89 -12.92
N VAL A 412 14.12 -16.83 -12.13
CA VAL A 412 14.91 -16.64 -10.90
C VAL A 412 14.42 -17.61 -9.83
N PRO A 413 15.29 -18.47 -9.27
CA PRO A 413 14.92 -19.31 -8.16
C PRO A 413 14.47 -18.49 -6.93
N VAL A 414 13.32 -18.82 -6.37
CA VAL A 414 12.77 -18.09 -5.20
C VAL A 414 13.75 -18.01 -4.03
N ARG A 415 14.60 -19.01 -3.88
CA ARG A 415 15.61 -19.04 -2.80
C ARG A 415 16.66 -17.93 -2.90
N GLU A 416 16.99 -17.48 -4.13
CA GLU A 416 17.89 -16.33 -4.32
C GLU A 416 17.23 -15.04 -3.79
N VAL A 417 15.93 -14.85 -4.08
CA VAL A 417 15.15 -13.72 -3.58
C VAL A 417 15.00 -13.79 -2.06
N GLN A 418 14.63 -14.95 -1.52
CA GLN A 418 14.48 -15.17 -0.08
C GLN A 418 15.79 -14.92 0.69
N SER A 419 16.93 -15.39 0.15
CA SER A 419 18.23 -15.13 0.78
C SER A 419 18.55 -13.64 0.86
N LEU A 420 18.31 -12.90 -0.23
CA LEU A 420 18.53 -11.47 -0.28
C LEU A 420 17.61 -10.72 0.69
N LEU A 421 16.32 -11.09 0.77
CA LEU A 421 15.38 -10.50 1.71
C LEU A 421 15.79 -10.74 3.17
N LEU A 422 16.30 -11.93 3.50
CA LEU A 422 16.85 -12.24 4.83
C LEU A 422 18.10 -11.43 5.16
N ASP A 423 18.97 -11.16 4.17
CA ASP A 423 20.13 -10.27 4.34
C ASP A 423 19.70 -8.84 4.69
N HIS A 424 18.51 -8.41 4.22
CA HIS A 424 17.92 -7.11 4.51
C HIS A 424 16.92 -7.14 5.69
N GLY A 425 16.94 -8.20 6.51
CA GLY A 425 16.13 -8.29 7.72
C GLY A 425 14.63 -8.42 7.50
N CYS A 426 14.19 -8.97 6.36
CA CYS A 426 12.78 -9.23 6.10
C CYS A 426 12.31 -10.51 6.78
N TYR A 427 11.04 -10.53 7.21
CA TYR A 427 10.36 -11.77 7.55
C TYR A 427 9.90 -12.47 6.28
N LEU A 428 10.13 -13.78 6.19
CA LEU A 428 9.54 -14.66 5.18
C LEU A 428 8.30 -15.38 5.74
N LEU A 429 8.38 -15.78 7.00
CA LEU A 429 7.30 -16.41 7.75
C LEU A 429 7.02 -15.58 9.01
N PRO A 430 5.75 -15.50 9.46
CA PRO A 430 5.35 -14.61 10.54
C PRO A 430 5.68 -15.15 11.94
N PHE A 431 6.85 -15.75 12.14
CA PHE A 431 7.27 -16.30 13.43
C PHE A 431 7.70 -15.19 14.38
N LEU A 432 7.01 -15.09 15.51
CA LEU A 432 7.25 -14.08 16.54
C LEU A 432 8.37 -14.47 17.54
N ASP A 433 8.93 -15.68 17.42
CA ASP A 433 9.96 -16.21 18.32
C ASP A 433 11.25 -15.37 18.31
N LEU A 434 11.63 -14.87 17.13
CA LEU A 434 12.82 -14.04 16.92
C LEU A 434 12.48 -12.88 15.97
N LYS A 435 13.18 -11.77 16.15
CA LYS A 435 13.09 -10.59 15.27
C LYS A 435 14.36 -10.41 14.44
N PRO A 436 14.32 -9.66 13.34
CA PRO A 436 15.52 -9.30 12.58
C PRO A 436 16.60 -8.72 13.48
N GLY A 437 17.84 -9.23 13.33
CA GLY A 437 18.98 -8.89 14.16
C GLY A 437 19.21 -9.83 15.37
N ASP A 438 18.22 -10.60 15.78
CA ASP A 438 18.42 -11.61 16.84
C ASP A 438 19.27 -12.78 16.33
N PRO A 439 20.16 -13.34 17.17
CA PRO A 439 20.89 -14.56 16.85
C PRO A 439 19.92 -15.70 16.50
N GLY A 440 20.12 -16.35 15.35
CA GLY A 440 19.27 -17.45 14.88
C GLY A 440 18.01 -17.03 14.10
N PHE A 441 17.71 -15.74 13.94
CA PHE A 441 16.55 -15.28 13.16
C PHE A 441 16.57 -15.87 11.74
N ARG A 442 17.67 -15.68 11.01
CA ARG A 442 17.84 -16.21 9.66
C ARG A 442 17.62 -17.72 9.59
N GLU A 443 18.28 -18.46 10.50
CA GLU A 443 18.19 -19.92 10.56
C GLU A 443 16.74 -20.39 10.80
N LEU A 444 16.02 -19.72 11.70
CA LEU A 444 14.61 -20.02 11.98
C LEU A 444 13.74 -19.84 10.73
N GLN A 445 13.90 -18.72 10.01
CA GLN A 445 13.18 -18.45 8.77
C GLN A 445 13.52 -19.49 7.69
N GLU A 446 14.78 -19.84 7.51
CA GLU A 446 15.22 -20.84 6.54
C GLU A 446 14.71 -22.25 6.86
N LYS A 447 14.70 -22.67 8.12
CA LYS A 447 14.09 -23.93 8.56
C LYS A 447 12.59 -23.93 8.31
N GLY A 448 11.91 -22.81 8.55
CA GLY A 448 10.49 -22.66 8.32
C GLY A 448 10.12 -22.84 6.85
N ILE A 449 10.79 -22.15 5.92
CA ILE A 449 10.50 -22.26 4.48
C ILE A 449 10.90 -23.62 3.87
N LYS A 450 11.74 -24.40 4.55
CA LYS A 450 12.03 -25.79 4.20
C LYS A 450 11.01 -26.78 4.79
N GLY A 451 10.11 -26.32 5.68
CA GLY A 451 9.15 -27.17 6.37
C GLY A 451 9.73 -28.00 7.52
N GLU A 452 10.99 -27.75 7.91
CA GLU A 452 11.68 -28.39 9.02
C GLU A 452 11.09 -27.92 10.37
N VAL A 453 10.57 -26.71 10.40
CA VAL A 453 9.90 -26.10 11.56
C VAL A 453 8.55 -25.52 11.10
N LYS A 454 7.53 -25.71 11.91
CA LYS A 454 6.17 -25.22 11.67
C LYS A 454 5.70 -24.38 12.85
N GLY A 455 5.10 -23.24 12.56
CA GLY A 455 4.50 -22.41 13.59
C GLY A 455 3.03 -22.75 13.84
N THR A 456 2.56 -22.44 15.03
CA THR A 456 1.14 -22.51 15.41
C THR A 456 0.55 -21.10 15.38
N GLY A 457 -0.44 -20.89 14.50
CA GLY A 457 -1.12 -19.62 14.34
C GLY A 457 -2.29 -19.46 15.33
N ARG A 458 -2.49 -18.24 15.85
CA ARG A 458 -3.65 -17.84 16.65
C ARG A 458 -4.26 -16.55 16.11
N SER A 459 -5.60 -16.55 15.96
CA SER A 459 -6.32 -15.32 15.61
C SER A 459 -6.71 -14.60 16.90
N VAL A 460 -6.07 -13.46 17.16
CA VAL A 460 -6.26 -12.63 18.36
C VAL A 460 -6.79 -11.22 18.03
N GLY A 461 -7.24 -10.99 16.79
CA GLY A 461 -7.83 -9.73 16.34
C GLY A 461 -6.84 -8.88 15.52
N TRP A 462 -6.46 -7.70 16.00
CA TRP A 462 -5.68 -6.70 15.26
C TRP A 462 -4.21 -7.04 15.00
N ALA A 463 -3.63 -8.03 15.70
CA ALA A 463 -2.25 -8.46 15.55
C ALA A 463 -2.20 -9.98 15.80
N ASN A 464 -2.62 -10.74 14.79
CA ASN A 464 -2.62 -12.20 14.85
C ASN A 464 -1.19 -12.74 15.03
N GLU A 465 -1.09 -13.94 15.54
CA GLU A 465 0.18 -14.48 16.00
C GLU A 465 0.51 -15.81 15.33
N THR A 466 1.81 -16.05 15.13
CA THR A 466 2.34 -17.39 14.83
C THR A 466 3.63 -17.58 15.60
N TRP A 467 3.70 -18.69 16.34
CA TRP A 467 4.84 -19.08 17.17
C TRP A 467 5.30 -20.48 16.85
N VAL A 468 6.59 -20.70 16.74
CA VAL A 468 7.19 -22.04 16.74
C VAL A 468 7.21 -22.59 18.16
N ASN A 469 7.66 -21.78 19.12
CA ASN A 469 7.62 -22.07 20.54
C ASN A 469 6.50 -21.23 21.17
N VAL A 470 5.29 -21.81 21.22
CA VAL A 470 4.14 -21.09 21.79
C VAL A 470 4.46 -20.68 23.23
N PRO A 471 4.38 -19.37 23.57
CA PRO A 471 4.55 -18.94 24.96
C PRO A 471 3.56 -19.66 25.86
N LYS A 472 4.00 -20.13 27.02
CA LYS A 472 3.08 -20.58 28.07
C LYS A 472 2.33 -19.32 28.53
N ASP A 473 1.00 -19.40 28.51
CA ASP A 473 0.16 -18.32 29.06
C ASP A 473 0.60 -18.10 30.51
N GLU A 474 1.07 -16.88 30.85
CA GLU A 474 1.34 -16.46 32.23
C GLU A 474 0.03 -16.15 32.96
#